data_3be5be74bf52a07bd8dd2e5f63ec3439
#
_entry.id   3be5be74bf52a07bd8dd2e5f63ec3439
#
_cell.length_a   1.000
_cell.length_b   1.000
_cell.length_c   1.000
_cell.angle_alpha   90.00
_cell.angle_beta   90.00
_cell.angle_gamma   90.00
#
_symmetry.space_group_name_H-M   'P 1'
#
loop_
_entity.id
_entity.type
_entity.pdbx_description
1 polymer ?
#
loop_
_entity_poly.entity_id
_entity_poly.type
_entity_poly.pdbx_seq_one_letter_code
_entity_poly.pdbx_strand_id
1 'polypeptide(L)'
;MTADEQRAMVRSILKEAMAILRDDKPFDPLNTIFGRIIDKSPHARSEGQRYLYATRVLPSTTVIFSTFDDPDDYSDDRSKVKVVPTGLILRLSPMLADMPHKEIESLLQLDNYWIDSDGNRHHENEIPGRHPQTPNLQSFRYRNKDTPGSKFPINVTLFYANPLDGSFPPMLAEIAIRRAYKILTPEERKQRRLEERQAKRQKYGEMNLCTGMLCPETGLWQGYTKTSSPNRLVVRKGQRFPMVRTLTHQEEHEQRRRSELVAGQWMWLREESEHPTWWMIDPESEA
;
A
#
# COMPACT_ATOMS: atom_id res chain seq x y z
N MET A 1 -18.71 -8.99 32.51
CA MET A 1 -17.87 -7.92 32.02
C MET A 1 -18.59 -6.61 32.13
N THR A 2 -17.96 -5.60 32.69
CA THR A 2 -18.55 -4.29 32.93
C THR A 2 -18.45 -3.41 31.65
N ALA A 3 -19.31 -2.38 31.57
CA ALA A 3 -19.22 -1.39 30.48
C ALA A 3 -17.86 -0.67 30.47
N ASP A 4 -17.24 -0.48 31.63
CA ASP A 4 -15.91 0.14 31.74
C ASP A 4 -14.81 -0.72 31.15
N GLU A 5 -14.84 -2.04 31.35
CA GLU A 5 -13.89 -2.98 30.72
C GLU A 5 -14.01 -2.97 29.20
N GLN A 6 -15.25 -2.88 28.68
CA GLN A 6 -15.51 -2.78 27.25
C GLN A 6 -14.93 -1.48 26.68
N ARG A 7 -15.20 -0.34 27.34
CA ARG A 7 -14.64 0.97 26.92
C ARG A 7 -13.11 0.99 26.98
N ALA A 8 -12.53 0.43 28.04
CA ALA A 8 -11.07 0.33 28.19
C ALA A 8 -10.43 -0.46 27.04
N MET A 9 -11.05 -1.59 26.65
CA MET A 9 -10.57 -2.38 25.51
C MET A 9 -10.67 -1.62 24.20
N VAL A 10 -11.79 -0.99 23.91
CA VAL A 10 -11.95 -0.16 22.70
C VAL A 10 -10.89 0.93 22.65
N ARG A 11 -10.66 1.66 23.76
CA ARG A 11 -9.60 2.68 23.85
C ARG A 11 -8.21 2.09 23.56
N SER A 12 -7.91 0.89 24.04
CA SER A 12 -6.63 0.22 23.78
C SER A 12 -6.47 -0.15 22.30
N ILE A 13 -7.50 -0.72 21.67
CA ILE A 13 -7.51 -1.05 20.24
C ILE A 13 -7.29 0.22 19.40
N LEU A 14 -8.01 1.31 19.71
CA LEU A 14 -7.90 2.57 18.98
C LEU A 14 -6.52 3.21 19.10
N LYS A 15 -5.92 3.22 20.30
CA LYS A 15 -4.56 3.73 20.53
C LYS A 15 -3.53 2.93 19.76
N GLU A 16 -3.62 1.61 19.77
CA GLU A 16 -2.70 0.75 19.03
C GLU A 16 -2.86 0.93 17.52
N ALA A 17 -4.09 1.06 17.02
CA ALA A 17 -4.35 1.35 15.64
C ALA A 17 -3.73 2.69 15.20
N MET A 18 -3.83 3.74 16.02
CA MET A 18 -3.20 5.03 15.73
C MET A 18 -1.67 4.93 15.75
N ALA A 19 -1.09 4.20 16.70
CA ALA A 19 0.36 3.98 16.72
C ALA A 19 0.87 3.30 15.43
N ILE A 20 0.12 2.33 14.91
CA ILE A 20 0.47 1.63 13.66
C ILE A 20 0.18 2.52 12.44
N LEU A 21 -1.02 3.07 12.36
CA LEU A 21 -1.48 3.76 11.14
C LEU A 21 -0.95 5.19 11.04
N ARG A 22 -0.92 5.96 12.13
CA ARG A 22 -0.46 7.35 12.16
C ARG A 22 1.03 7.47 12.39
N ASP A 23 1.54 6.76 13.41
CA ASP A 23 2.90 6.96 13.92
C ASP A 23 3.90 5.96 13.36
N ASP A 24 3.42 5.04 12.49
CA ASP A 24 4.23 4.07 11.74
C ASP A 24 4.93 3.02 12.61
N LYS A 25 4.31 2.65 13.71
CA LYS A 25 4.71 1.47 14.46
C LYS A 25 4.58 0.24 13.55
N PRO A 26 5.55 -0.67 13.51
CA PRO A 26 5.45 -1.89 12.71
C PRO A 26 4.19 -2.68 13.03
N PHE A 27 3.47 -3.10 11.97
CA PHE A 27 2.30 -3.96 12.13
C PHE A 27 2.74 -5.41 12.40
N ASP A 28 2.31 -5.94 13.54
CA ASP A 28 2.42 -7.36 13.87
C ASP A 28 1.04 -8.00 13.83
N PRO A 29 0.79 -8.95 12.90
CA PRO A 29 -0.48 -9.66 12.84
C PRO A 29 -0.83 -10.42 14.13
N LEU A 30 0.16 -10.80 14.94
CA LEU A 30 -0.02 -11.52 16.20
C LEU A 30 -0.24 -10.59 17.39
N ASN A 31 -0.43 -9.30 17.18
CA ASN A 31 -0.67 -8.32 18.24
C ASN A 31 -1.95 -8.67 19.03
N THR A 32 -1.77 -9.06 20.28
CA THR A 32 -2.84 -9.54 21.16
C THR A 32 -3.87 -8.46 21.55
N ILE A 33 -3.55 -7.18 21.35
CA ILE A 33 -4.47 -6.06 21.59
C ILE A 33 -5.68 -6.15 20.66
N PHE A 34 -5.48 -6.60 19.40
CA PHE A 34 -6.58 -6.80 18.46
C PHE A 34 -7.40 -8.07 18.74
N GLY A 35 -6.85 -8.99 19.51
CA GLY A 35 -7.47 -10.28 19.82
C GLY A 35 -6.79 -11.45 19.09
N ARG A 36 -7.55 -12.54 18.93
CA ARG A 36 -7.08 -13.73 18.20
C ARG A 36 -7.48 -13.64 16.73
N ILE A 37 -6.55 -13.89 15.82
CA ILE A 37 -6.86 -14.02 14.39
C ILE A 37 -7.82 -15.21 14.22
N ILE A 38 -8.95 -14.96 13.56
CA ILE A 38 -9.95 -15.96 13.18
C ILE A 38 -10.01 -16.18 11.67
N ASP A 39 -9.59 -15.21 10.88
CA ASP A 39 -9.48 -15.32 9.43
C ASP A 39 -8.35 -14.43 8.88
N LYS A 40 -7.75 -14.89 7.79
CA LYS A 40 -6.82 -14.12 6.98
C LYS A 40 -7.17 -14.36 5.52
N SER A 41 -7.59 -13.32 4.84
CA SER A 41 -8.02 -13.38 3.44
C SER A 41 -7.34 -12.31 2.59
N PRO A 42 -7.14 -12.56 1.29
CA PRO A 42 -6.67 -11.53 0.38
C PRO A 42 -7.69 -10.40 0.29
N HIS A 43 -7.22 -9.19 0.01
CA HIS A 43 -8.12 -8.06 -0.21
C HIS A 43 -8.82 -8.22 -1.56
N ALA A 44 -10.16 -8.06 -1.61
CA ALA A 44 -10.98 -8.39 -2.77
C ALA A 44 -10.70 -7.56 -4.04
N ARG A 45 -9.99 -6.43 -3.92
CA ARG A 45 -9.78 -5.48 -5.03
C ARG A 45 -8.32 -5.00 -5.16
N SER A 46 -7.40 -5.57 -4.42
CA SER A 46 -6.03 -5.08 -4.39
C SER A 46 -5.08 -6.16 -3.84
N GLU A 47 -3.82 -6.04 -4.18
CA GLU A 47 -2.75 -6.83 -3.57
C GLU A 47 -2.61 -6.44 -2.11
N GLY A 48 -3.07 -7.27 -1.19
CA GLY A 48 -3.03 -7.01 0.23
C GLY A 48 -3.73 -8.08 1.03
N GLN A 49 -3.62 -7.96 2.34
CA GLN A 49 -4.19 -8.92 3.28
C GLN A 49 -5.20 -8.23 4.19
N ARG A 50 -6.22 -8.98 4.53
CA ARG A 50 -7.23 -8.60 5.50
C ARG A 50 -7.16 -9.59 6.65
N TYR A 51 -6.92 -9.08 7.85
CA TYR A 51 -6.86 -9.85 9.08
C TYR A 51 -8.13 -9.61 9.87
N LEU A 52 -8.85 -10.67 10.21
CA LEU A 52 -10.04 -10.63 11.05
C LEU A 52 -9.70 -11.17 12.43
N TYR A 53 -9.99 -10.39 13.46
CA TYR A 53 -9.74 -10.77 14.85
C TYR A 53 -11.05 -10.86 15.63
N ALA A 54 -11.12 -11.84 16.52
CA ALA A 54 -12.12 -11.90 17.57
C ALA A 54 -11.50 -11.46 18.90
N THR A 55 -12.15 -10.53 19.56
CA THR A 55 -11.73 -10.07 20.88
C THR A 55 -12.26 -11.03 21.96
N ARG A 56 -11.49 -11.20 23.05
CA ARG A 56 -11.96 -12.02 24.19
C ARG A 56 -13.03 -11.32 25.03
N VAL A 57 -12.99 -10.00 25.04
CA VAL A 57 -13.76 -9.13 25.94
C VAL A 57 -15.09 -8.73 25.33
N LEU A 58 -15.19 -8.71 24.00
CA LEU A 58 -16.39 -8.38 23.25
C LEU A 58 -16.70 -9.51 22.25
N PRO A 59 -17.38 -10.58 22.65
CA PRO A 59 -17.43 -11.85 21.91
C PRO A 59 -17.93 -11.75 20.44
N SER A 60 -18.84 -10.82 20.19
CA SER A 60 -19.39 -10.60 18.85
C SER A 60 -18.78 -9.38 18.14
N THR A 61 -17.80 -8.72 18.77
CA THR A 61 -17.08 -7.61 18.18
C THR A 61 -15.97 -8.12 17.27
N THR A 62 -15.85 -7.52 16.11
CA THR A 62 -14.82 -7.87 15.14
C THR A 62 -13.87 -6.69 14.91
N VAL A 63 -12.57 -7.00 14.91
CA VAL A 63 -11.53 -6.08 14.47
C VAL A 63 -11.03 -6.56 13.12
N ILE A 64 -11.07 -5.69 12.14
CA ILE A 64 -10.58 -5.94 10.78
C ILE A 64 -9.40 -5.02 10.53
N PHE A 65 -8.22 -5.57 10.36
CA PHE A 65 -7.03 -4.82 9.99
C PHE A 65 -6.66 -5.11 8.54
N SER A 66 -6.43 -4.08 7.76
CA SER A 66 -6.09 -4.20 6.33
C SER A 66 -4.68 -3.71 6.07
N THR A 67 -3.96 -4.45 5.23
CA THR A 67 -2.65 -4.08 4.70
C THR A 67 -2.70 -4.05 3.18
N PHE A 68 -1.72 -3.43 2.58
CA PHE A 68 -1.53 -3.37 1.14
C PHE A 68 -0.14 -3.88 0.81
N ASP A 69 0.00 -4.70 -0.23
CA ASP A 69 1.28 -5.30 -0.59
C ASP A 69 1.91 -4.62 -1.83
N ASP A 70 1.17 -3.72 -2.49
CA ASP A 70 1.68 -2.92 -3.60
C ASP A 70 1.96 -1.47 -3.17
N PRO A 71 3.21 -1.15 -2.83
CA PRO A 71 3.61 0.20 -2.45
C PRO A 71 3.58 1.21 -3.61
N ASP A 72 3.55 0.76 -4.87
CA ASP A 72 3.58 1.63 -6.05
C ASP A 72 2.30 2.46 -6.20
N ASP A 73 1.20 2.05 -5.55
CA ASP A 73 -0.05 2.79 -5.55
C ASP A 73 -0.03 4.04 -4.66
N TYR A 74 0.99 4.23 -3.85
CA TYR A 74 1.07 5.34 -2.89
C TYR A 74 2.08 6.41 -3.32
N SER A 75 1.76 7.67 -3.02
CA SER A 75 2.57 8.83 -3.38
C SER A 75 3.78 9.07 -2.48
N ASP A 76 3.94 8.32 -1.40
CA ASP A 76 5.06 8.47 -0.48
C ASP A 76 6.19 7.46 -0.76
N ASP A 77 7.33 7.60 -0.07
CA ASP A 77 8.51 6.73 -0.21
C ASP A 77 8.30 5.30 0.31
N ARG A 78 7.06 4.85 0.44
CA ARG A 78 6.68 3.51 0.89
C ARG A 78 6.89 2.42 -0.15
N SER A 79 7.27 2.79 -1.37
CA SER A 79 7.70 1.85 -2.42
C SER A 79 8.76 0.83 -1.96
N LYS A 80 9.45 1.13 -0.86
CA LYS A 80 10.47 0.25 -0.26
C LYS A 80 9.94 -0.68 0.84
N VAL A 81 8.68 -0.52 1.25
CA VAL A 81 8.06 -1.30 2.34
C VAL A 81 7.18 -2.38 1.74
N LYS A 82 7.51 -3.62 2.01
CA LYS A 82 6.79 -4.79 1.46
C LYS A 82 5.32 -4.88 1.89
N VAL A 83 4.98 -4.37 3.07
CA VAL A 83 3.62 -4.42 3.62
C VAL A 83 3.26 -3.06 4.20
N VAL A 84 2.23 -2.44 3.68
CA VAL A 84 1.77 -1.12 4.10
C VAL A 84 0.45 -1.24 4.87
N PRO A 85 0.40 -0.92 6.18
CA PRO A 85 -0.86 -0.83 6.91
C PRO A 85 -1.76 0.26 6.33
N THR A 86 -3.01 -0.06 6.02
CA THR A 86 -3.93 0.89 5.37
C THR A 86 -5.10 1.31 6.24
N GLY A 87 -5.59 0.42 7.10
CA GLY A 87 -6.73 0.78 7.93
C GLY A 87 -7.17 -0.29 8.91
N LEU A 88 -8.01 0.15 9.83
CA LEU A 88 -8.68 -0.69 10.82
C LEU A 88 -10.17 -0.37 10.80
N ILE A 89 -11.00 -1.41 10.89
CA ILE A 89 -12.43 -1.32 11.16
C ILE A 89 -12.71 -2.09 12.44
N LEU A 90 -13.32 -1.41 13.42
CA LEU A 90 -13.81 -2.01 14.66
C LEU A 90 -15.34 -1.99 14.63
N ARG A 91 -15.96 -3.17 14.50
CA ARG A 91 -17.41 -3.35 14.55
C ARG A 91 -17.81 -3.86 15.93
N LEU A 92 -18.62 -3.08 16.62
CA LEU A 92 -19.01 -3.34 17.99
C LEU A 92 -20.31 -4.14 18.08
N SER A 93 -20.28 -5.25 18.78
CA SER A 93 -21.44 -6.04 19.12
C SER A 93 -21.25 -6.66 20.50
N PRO A 94 -22.02 -6.22 21.51
CA PRO A 94 -23.03 -5.18 21.46
C PRO A 94 -22.44 -3.79 21.19
N MET A 95 -23.28 -2.87 20.67
CA MET A 95 -22.93 -1.46 20.54
C MET A 95 -22.66 -0.84 21.91
N LEU A 96 -21.83 0.19 21.96
CA LEU A 96 -21.46 0.85 23.19
C LEU A 96 -22.29 2.13 23.43
N ALA A 97 -23.02 2.15 24.52
CA ALA A 97 -23.49 3.40 25.11
C ALA A 97 -22.34 4.15 25.80
N ASP A 98 -22.55 5.42 26.11
CA ASP A 98 -21.64 6.27 26.91
C ASP A 98 -20.21 6.40 26.35
N MET A 99 -20.05 6.32 25.03
CA MET A 99 -18.80 6.63 24.35
C MET A 99 -19.07 7.66 23.23
N PRO A 100 -19.29 8.93 23.57
CA PRO A 100 -19.65 9.96 22.62
C PRO A 100 -18.50 10.29 21.67
N HIS A 101 -18.82 10.78 20.47
CA HIS A 101 -17.81 11.10 19.45
C HIS A 101 -16.74 12.09 19.95
N LYS A 102 -17.09 13.02 20.85
CA LYS A 102 -16.16 13.98 21.46
C LYS A 102 -15.10 13.32 22.34
N GLU A 103 -15.42 12.22 23.00
CA GLU A 103 -14.44 11.42 23.75
C GLU A 103 -13.41 10.81 22.80
N ILE A 104 -13.88 10.22 21.69
CA ILE A 104 -13.00 9.60 20.69
C ILE A 104 -12.15 10.67 19.99
N GLU A 105 -12.73 11.81 19.69
CA GLU A 105 -12.02 12.98 19.13
C GLU A 105 -10.83 13.37 20.02
N SER A 106 -11.07 13.50 21.32
CA SER A 106 -10.02 13.83 22.30
C SER A 106 -8.99 12.69 22.44
N LEU A 107 -9.45 11.44 22.54
CA LEU A 107 -8.61 10.24 22.70
C LEU A 107 -7.61 10.08 21.57
N LEU A 108 -8.05 10.30 20.33
CA LEU A 108 -7.25 10.08 19.11
C LEU A 108 -6.59 11.36 18.58
N GLN A 109 -6.78 12.49 19.26
CA GLN A 109 -6.28 13.80 18.87
C GLN A 109 -6.73 14.17 17.44
N LEU A 110 -8.03 14.22 17.24
CA LEU A 110 -8.65 14.53 15.95
C LEU A 110 -8.95 16.03 15.83
N ASP A 111 -8.96 16.50 14.58
CA ASP A 111 -9.36 17.85 14.23
C ASP A 111 -10.87 17.96 14.01
N ASN A 112 -11.37 19.18 14.04
CA ASN A 112 -12.78 19.50 13.80
C ASN A 112 -13.12 19.61 12.31
N TYR A 113 -12.37 18.92 11.43
CA TYR A 113 -12.63 18.88 9.99
C TYR A 113 -12.33 17.50 9.42
N TRP A 114 -12.80 17.28 8.21
CA TRP A 114 -12.44 16.13 7.38
C TRP A 114 -12.21 16.55 5.94
N ILE A 115 -11.61 15.66 5.13
CA ILE A 115 -11.32 15.87 3.72
C ILE A 115 -12.06 14.81 2.91
N ASP A 116 -12.80 15.24 1.88
CA ASP A 116 -13.52 14.34 0.98
C ASP A 116 -12.60 13.68 -0.08
N SER A 117 -13.20 12.88 -0.95
CA SER A 117 -12.47 12.22 -2.05
C SER A 117 -11.87 13.19 -3.06
N ASP A 118 -12.45 14.39 -3.18
CA ASP A 118 -12.05 15.41 -4.13
C ASP A 118 -11.01 16.38 -3.54
N GLY A 119 -10.65 16.18 -2.25
CA GLY A 119 -9.67 16.97 -1.53
C GLY A 119 -10.24 18.20 -0.86
N ASN A 120 -11.57 18.39 -0.85
CA ASN A 120 -12.21 19.54 -0.21
C ASN A 120 -12.28 19.36 1.31
N ARG A 121 -12.05 20.44 2.02
CA ARG A 121 -12.11 20.48 3.48
C ARG A 121 -13.50 20.86 3.96
N HIS A 122 -14.06 20.04 4.85
CA HIS A 122 -15.35 20.24 5.50
C HIS A 122 -15.17 20.47 6.99
N HIS A 123 -15.75 21.53 7.54
CA HIS A 123 -15.57 21.91 8.95
C HIS A 123 -16.64 21.35 9.88
N GLU A 124 -17.70 20.74 9.34
CA GLU A 124 -18.70 20.03 10.12
C GLU A 124 -18.37 18.53 10.09
N ASN A 125 -18.11 17.96 11.25
CA ASN A 125 -17.72 16.56 11.35
C ASN A 125 -18.91 15.60 11.17
N GLU A 126 -20.11 16.02 11.52
CA GLU A 126 -21.32 15.25 11.25
C GLU A 126 -21.62 15.24 9.75
N ILE A 127 -21.77 14.06 9.19
CA ILE A 127 -22.13 13.92 7.78
C ILE A 127 -23.61 14.23 7.62
N PRO A 128 -23.96 15.27 6.84
CA PRO A 128 -25.34 15.65 6.65
C PRO A 128 -26.12 14.56 5.89
N GLY A 129 -27.34 14.33 6.34
CA GLY A 129 -28.22 13.34 5.73
C GLY A 129 -27.93 11.91 6.17
N ARG A 130 -29.00 11.16 6.41
CA ARG A 130 -28.91 9.74 6.72
C ARG A 130 -29.11 8.94 5.45
N HIS A 131 -28.30 7.89 5.29
CA HIS A 131 -28.44 7.03 4.11
C HIS A 131 -29.83 6.38 4.12
N PRO A 132 -30.59 6.38 3.00
CA PRO A 132 -31.96 5.83 2.97
C PRO A 132 -32.06 4.38 3.43
N GLN A 133 -31.04 3.56 3.18
CA GLN A 133 -30.98 2.15 3.60
C GLN A 133 -30.57 1.95 5.07
N THR A 134 -30.03 2.99 5.71
CA THR A 134 -29.59 2.95 7.12
C THR A 134 -29.97 4.24 7.86
N PRO A 135 -31.28 4.56 7.94
CA PRO A 135 -31.76 5.83 8.46
C PRO A 135 -31.44 6.05 9.94
N ASN A 136 -31.19 4.97 10.67
CA ASN A 136 -30.84 5.00 12.09
C ASN A 136 -29.33 5.16 12.35
N LEU A 137 -28.50 5.30 11.31
CA LEU A 137 -27.08 5.55 11.45
C LEU A 137 -26.77 7.04 11.29
N GLN A 138 -26.09 7.60 12.28
CA GLN A 138 -25.46 8.90 12.26
C GLN A 138 -23.96 8.71 12.14
N SER A 139 -23.29 9.46 11.29
CA SER A 139 -21.84 9.32 11.08
C SER A 139 -21.09 10.62 11.27
N PHE A 140 -19.89 10.50 11.82
CA PHE A 140 -18.96 11.60 12.02
C PHE A 140 -17.64 11.28 11.33
N ARG A 141 -17.06 12.26 10.65
CA ARG A 141 -15.74 12.14 10.00
C ARG A 141 -14.76 13.16 10.58
N TYR A 142 -13.52 12.70 10.70
CA TYR A 142 -12.44 13.47 11.28
C TYR A 142 -11.15 13.25 10.53
N ARG A 143 -10.27 14.26 10.61
CA ARG A 143 -8.86 14.17 10.30
C ARG A 143 -8.06 14.14 11.59
N ASN A 144 -6.93 13.42 11.66
CA ASN A 144 -6.04 13.55 12.81
C ASN A 144 -5.36 14.91 12.84
N LYS A 145 -5.07 15.40 14.04
CA LYS A 145 -4.17 16.55 14.22
C LYS A 145 -2.77 16.18 13.79
N ASP A 146 -2.09 17.14 13.22
CA ASP A 146 -0.67 17.04 12.97
C ASP A 146 0.07 17.21 14.30
N THR A 147 0.58 16.12 14.84
CA THR A 147 1.25 16.07 16.14
C THR A 147 2.70 15.61 15.98
N PRO A 148 3.62 16.03 16.87
CA PRO A 148 4.99 15.52 16.87
C PRO A 148 5.00 13.98 16.89
N GLY A 149 5.67 13.35 15.91
CA GLY A 149 5.69 11.89 15.75
C GLY A 149 4.66 11.32 14.78
N SER A 150 3.64 12.10 14.39
CA SER A 150 2.71 11.72 13.33
C SER A 150 3.42 11.68 11.99
N LYS A 151 3.39 10.53 11.33
CA LYS A 151 4.04 10.33 10.01
C LYS A 151 3.03 10.30 8.86
N PHE A 152 1.78 9.92 9.16
CA PHE A 152 0.75 9.77 8.15
C PHE A 152 -0.53 10.49 8.54
N PRO A 153 -1.18 11.10 7.55
CA PRO A 153 -2.52 11.61 7.73
C PRO A 153 -3.52 10.46 7.86
N ILE A 154 -4.44 10.58 8.82
CA ILE A 154 -5.46 9.58 9.15
C ILE A 154 -6.85 10.17 9.00
N ASN A 155 -7.75 9.44 8.35
CA ASN A 155 -9.19 9.70 8.37
C ASN A 155 -9.86 8.74 9.36
N VAL A 156 -10.70 9.27 10.23
CA VAL A 156 -11.52 8.51 11.17
C VAL A 156 -12.98 8.72 10.84
N THR A 157 -13.74 7.63 10.74
CA THR A 157 -15.20 7.68 10.60
C THR A 157 -15.81 6.91 11.76
N LEU A 158 -16.75 7.55 12.44
CA LEU A 158 -17.51 6.98 13.55
C LEU A 158 -18.96 6.78 13.10
N PHE A 159 -19.55 5.66 13.44
CA PHE A 159 -20.94 5.34 13.15
C PHE A 159 -21.68 5.08 14.44
N TYR A 160 -22.77 5.80 14.64
CA TYR A 160 -23.66 5.68 15.79
C TYR A 160 -25.02 5.20 15.34
N ALA A 161 -25.55 4.19 16.02
CA ALA A 161 -26.97 3.89 15.97
C ALA A 161 -27.72 4.98 16.75
N ASN A 162 -28.49 5.79 16.04
CA ASN A 162 -29.25 6.91 16.59
C ASN A 162 -30.65 6.92 15.93
N PRO A 163 -31.62 6.20 16.50
CA PRO A 163 -32.96 6.10 15.93
C PRO A 163 -33.66 7.46 15.91
N LEU A 164 -34.40 7.69 14.84
CA LEU A 164 -35.11 8.97 14.62
C LEU A 164 -36.20 9.23 15.63
N ASP A 165 -36.77 8.17 16.21
CA ASP A 165 -37.84 8.22 17.22
C ASP A 165 -37.32 8.41 18.66
N GLY A 166 -35.99 8.46 18.84
CA GLY A 166 -35.38 8.60 20.16
C GLY A 166 -35.58 7.40 21.10
N SER A 167 -35.89 6.22 20.55
CA SER A 167 -36.16 5.01 21.33
C SER A 167 -35.01 4.60 22.28
N PHE A 168 -33.79 5.01 21.96
CA PHE A 168 -32.60 4.88 22.82
C PHE A 168 -31.55 5.96 22.50
N PRO A 169 -30.61 6.25 23.41
CA PRO A 169 -29.54 7.21 23.16
C PRO A 169 -28.60 6.69 22.04
N PRO A 170 -27.88 7.59 21.36
CA PRO A 170 -26.89 7.20 20.35
C PRO A 170 -25.87 6.23 20.90
N MET A 171 -25.68 5.09 20.21
CA MET A 171 -24.74 4.04 20.59
C MET A 171 -23.68 3.84 19.51
N LEU A 172 -22.43 3.81 19.89
CA LEU A 172 -21.32 3.56 18.99
C LEU A 172 -21.40 2.15 18.43
N ALA A 173 -21.50 2.03 17.09
CA ALA A 173 -21.64 0.80 16.35
C ALA A 173 -20.37 0.37 15.61
N GLU A 174 -19.71 1.34 14.93
CA GLU A 174 -18.51 1.04 14.16
C GLU A 174 -17.54 2.24 14.20
N ILE A 175 -16.25 1.93 14.18
CA ILE A 175 -15.16 2.89 14.01
C ILE A 175 -14.31 2.43 12.84
N ALA A 176 -14.08 3.29 11.87
CA ALA A 176 -13.15 3.06 10.77
C ALA A 176 -12.00 4.06 10.85
N ILE A 177 -10.77 3.58 10.89
CA ILE A 177 -9.54 4.38 10.86
C ILE A 177 -8.79 4.02 9.59
N ARG A 178 -8.43 5.00 8.76
CA ARG A 178 -7.74 4.76 7.49
C ARG A 178 -6.62 5.76 7.28
N ARG A 179 -5.49 5.29 6.79
CA ARG A 179 -4.46 6.18 6.23
C ARG A 179 -5.04 6.90 5.01
N ALA A 180 -4.82 8.20 4.95
CA ALA A 180 -5.29 9.03 3.85
C ALA A 180 -4.14 9.30 2.87
N TYR A 181 -3.69 8.27 2.20
CA TYR A 181 -2.74 8.42 1.10
C TYR A 181 -3.41 9.01 -0.13
N LYS A 182 -2.64 9.82 -0.86
CA LYS A 182 -2.97 10.09 -2.24
C LYS A 182 -2.67 8.81 -3.04
N ILE A 183 -3.69 8.22 -3.62
CA ILE A 183 -3.52 7.13 -4.59
C ILE A 183 -3.03 7.78 -5.90
N LEU A 184 -1.94 7.27 -6.45
CA LEU A 184 -1.41 7.77 -7.71
C LEU A 184 -2.35 7.44 -8.87
N THR A 185 -2.53 8.38 -9.79
CA THR A 185 -3.22 8.11 -11.05
C THR A 185 -2.41 7.12 -11.91
N PRO A 186 -3.01 6.47 -12.91
CA PRO A 186 -2.27 5.61 -13.83
C PRO A 186 -1.08 6.32 -14.49
N GLU A 187 -1.24 7.62 -14.84
CA GLU A 187 -0.21 8.45 -15.47
C GLU A 187 0.93 8.74 -14.48
N GLU A 188 0.61 9.13 -13.23
CA GLU A 188 1.60 9.35 -12.18
C GLU A 188 2.40 8.07 -11.88
N ARG A 189 1.74 6.91 -11.85
CA ARG A 189 2.41 5.60 -11.71
C ARG A 189 3.35 5.30 -12.88
N LYS A 190 2.91 5.55 -14.12
CA LYS A 190 3.74 5.37 -15.31
C LYS A 190 4.98 6.27 -15.24
N GLN A 191 4.79 7.53 -14.91
CA GLN A 191 5.88 8.50 -14.78
C GLN A 191 6.89 8.07 -13.70
N ARG A 192 6.43 7.67 -12.53
CA ARG A 192 7.29 7.17 -11.44
C ARG A 192 8.11 5.96 -11.87
N ARG A 193 7.49 4.98 -12.55
CA ARG A 193 8.21 3.80 -13.07
C ARG A 193 9.29 4.19 -14.11
N LEU A 194 9.01 5.19 -14.94
CA LEU A 194 10.01 5.69 -15.88
C LEU A 194 11.20 6.34 -15.17
N GLU A 195 10.94 7.17 -14.17
CA GLU A 195 11.98 7.80 -13.34
C GLU A 195 12.85 6.77 -12.60
N GLU A 196 12.22 5.75 -11.99
CA GLU A 196 12.93 4.65 -11.34
C GLU A 196 13.78 3.84 -12.32
N ARG A 197 13.27 3.57 -13.53
CA ARG A 197 14.05 2.91 -14.59
C ARG A 197 15.24 3.76 -15.02
N GLN A 198 15.05 5.07 -15.21
CA GLN A 198 16.13 5.98 -15.58
C GLN A 198 17.20 6.04 -14.48
N ALA A 199 16.79 6.16 -13.22
CA ALA A 199 17.71 6.17 -12.08
C ALA A 199 18.51 4.85 -11.99
N LYS A 200 17.88 3.69 -12.20
CA LYS A 200 18.57 2.40 -12.25
C LYS A 200 19.52 2.29 -13.44
N ARG A 201 19.12 2.76 -14.63
CA ARG A 201 20.00 2.78 -15.82
C ARG A 201 21.24 3.65 -15.59
N GLN A 202 21.06 4.82 -15.01
CA GLN A 202 22.18 5.70 -14.66
C GLN A 202 23.11 5.01 -13.65
N LYS A 203 22.58 4.52 -12.54
CA LYS A 203 23.33 3.83 -11.51
C LYS A 203 24.16 2.67 -12.05
N TYR A 204 23.56 1.82 -12.88
CA TYR A 204 24.28 0.65 -13.43
C TYR A 204 25.18 1.02 -14.61
N GLY A 205 24.88 2.11 -15.35
CA GLY A 205 25.75 2.68 -16.36
C GLY A 205 27.08 3.17 -15.78
N GLU A 206 27.03 3.82 -14.62
CA GLU A 206 28.23 4.30 -13.89
C GLU A 206 29.12 3.14 -13.38
N MET A 207 28.55 1.95 -13.18
CA MET A 207 29.32 0.78 -12.76
C MET A 207 30.17 0.15 -13.87
N ASN A 208 30.00 0.54 -15.13
CA ASN A 208 30.73 -0.01 -16.30
C ASN A 208 30.78 -1.55 -16.32
N LEU A 209 29.62 -2.17 -16.12
CA LEU A 209 29.50 -3.63 -16.02
C LEU A 209 29.92 -4.32 -17.33
N CYS A 210 30.79 -5.32 -17.24
CA CYS A 210 31.36 -6.02 -18.36
C CYS A 210 31.16 -7.54 -18.23
N THR A 211 31.35 -8.25 -19.37
CA THR A 211 31.40 -9.71 -19.40
C THR A 211 32.30 -10.28 -18.29
N GLY A 212 31.80 -11.28 -17.59
CA GLY A 212 32.49 -11.94 -16.47
C GLY A 212 32.26 -11.30 -15.09
N MET A 213 31.81 -10.04 -15.02
CA MET A 213 31.43 -9.40 -13.75
C MET A 213 30.13 -10.00 -13.20
N LEU A 214 29.93 -9.90 -11.88
CA LEU A 214 28.71 -10.38 -11.22
C LEU A 214 27.56 -9.39 -11.47
N CYS A 215 26.40 -9.92 -11.84
CA CYS A 215 25.18 -9.16 -12.00
C CYS A 215 24.69 -8.63 -10.64
N PRO A 216 24.52 -7.31 -10.47
CA PRO A 216 24.14 -6.73 -9.19
C PRO A 216 22.65 -6.91 -8.84
N GLU A 217 21.78 -7.08 -9.84
CA GLU A 217 20.34 -7.21 -9.68
C GLU A 217 19.75 -8.08 -10.79
N THR A 218 18.77 -8.93 -10.45
CA THR A 218 18.01 -9.69 -11.44
C THR A 218 17.21 -8.77 -12.34
N GLY A 219 17.30 -8.98 -13.67
CA GLY A 219 16.57 -8.15 -14.63
C GLY A 219 16.91 -8.48 -16.07
N LEU A 220 16.26 -7.76 -16.98
CA LEU A 220 16.59 -7.79 -18.40
C LEU A 220 17.78 -6.84 -18.63
N TRP A 221 18.85 -7.38 -19.19
CA TRP A 221 20.09 -6.66 -19.47
C TRP A 221 20.39 -6.66 -20.96
N GLN A 222 20.95 -5.58 -21.42
CA GLN A 222 21.40 -5.40 -22.80
C GLN A 222 22.92 -5.44 -22.86
N GLY A 223 23.43 -6.44 -23.58
CA GLY A 223 24.86 -6.54 -23.87
C GLY A 223 25.20 -5.89 -25.21
N TYR A 224 26.31 -5.17 -25.26
CA TYR A 224 26.79 -4.50 -26.48
C TYR A 224 28.30 -4.44 -26.54
N THR A 225 28.79 -4.31 -27.75
CA THR A 225 30.20 -4.05 -28.08
C THR A 225 30.32 -2.75 -28.85
N LYS A 226 31.55 -2.31 -29.20
CA LYS A 226 31.73 -1.09 -29.97
C LYS A 226 31.10 -1.13 -31.38
N THR A 227 30.86 -2.29 -31.92
CA THR A 227 30.43 -2.50 -33.33
C THR A 227 29.16 -3.34 -33.45
N SER A 228 28.53 -3.72 -32.39
CA SER A 228 27.49 -4.75 -32.45
C SER A 228 26.15 -4.32 -31.93
N SER A 229 25.20 -5.05 -32.41
CA SER A 229 23.81 -5.05 -32.06
C SER A 229 23.51 -5.47 -30.64
N PRO A 230 22.47 -4.92 -30.05
CA PRO A 230 22.13 -5.22 -28.68
C PRO A 230 21.65 -6.65 -28.49
N ASN A 231 22.24 -7.35 -27.52
CA ASN A 231 21.78 -8.65 -27.03
C ASN A 231 20.95 -8.43 -25.76
N ARG A 232 19.74 -8.92 -25.73
CA ARG A 232 18.87 -8.80 -24.55
C ARG A 232 18.77 -10.17 -23.86
N LEU A 233 19.17 -10.25 -22.59
CA LEU A 233 19.13 -11.46 -21.79
C LEU A 233 18.65 -11.15 -20.38
N VAL A 234 17.89 -12.08 -19.80
CA VAL A 234 17.63 -12.06 -18.37
C VAL A 234 18.87 -12.62 -17.67
N VAL A 235 19.46 -11.80 -16.79
CA VAL A 235 20.59 -12.19 -15.97
C VAL A 235 20.19 -12.05 -14.51
N ARG A 236 20.41 -13.11 -13.71
CA ARG A 236 20.03 -13.13 -12.30
C ARG A 236 21.12 -12.54 -11.43
N LYS A 237 20.73 -11.91 -10.33
CA LYS A 237 21.66 -11.40 -9.32
C LYS A 237 22.69 -12.49 -8.92
N GLY A 238 23.96 -12.09 -8.93
CA GLY A 238 25.07 -12.99 -8.61
C GLY A 238 25.53 -13.90 -9.76
N GLN A 239 24.83 -13.98 -10.88
CA GLN A 239 25.33 -14.63 -12.08
C GLN A 239 26.39 -13.76 -12.76
N ARG A 240 27.34 -14.38 -13.47
CA ARG A 240 28.31 -13.64 -14.28
C ARG A 240 27.68 -13.25 -15.61
N PHE A 241 27.93 -12.02 -16.05
CA PHE A 241 27.51 -11.58 -17.36
C PHE A 241 28.18 -12.43 -18.45
N PRO A 242 27.41 -12.99 -19.38
CA PRO A 242 27.95 -13.80 -20.45
C PRO A 242 28.68 -12.97 -21.52
N MET A 243 29.29 -13.64 -22.49
CA MET A 243 29.80 -13.03 -23.68
C MET A 243 28.66 -12.42 -24.51
N VAL A 244 28.94 -11.36 -25.24
CA VAL A 244 28.00 -10.66 -26.12
C VAL A 244 28.17 -11.15 -27.56
N ARG A 245 27.06 -11.36 -28.25
CA ARG A 245 27.07 -11.69 -29.68
C ARG A 245 27.43 -10.43 -30.50
N THR A 246 28.19 -10.61 -31.56
CA THR A 246 28.55 -9.48 -32.45
C THR A 246 27.47 -9.13 -33.46
N LEU A 247 26.53 -10.03 -33.72
CA LEU A 247 25.40 -9.83 -34.64
C LEU A 247 24.09 -10.31 -33.99
N THR A 248 22.97 -9.67 -34.34
CA THR A 248 21.63 -10.20 -34.08
C THR A 248 21.32 -11.36 -35.02
N HIS A 249 20.28 -12.13 -34.76
CA HIS A 249 19.82 -13.19 -35.68
C HIS A 249 19.44 -12.64 -37.06
N GLN A 250 18.86 -11.45 -37.13
CA GLN A 250 18.52 -10.80 -38.38
C GLN A 250 19.77 -10.42 -39.17
N GLU A 251 20.76 -9.79 -38.54
CA GLU A 251 22.03 -9.42 -39.17
C GLU A 251 22.85 -10.65 -39.57
N GLU A 252 22.83 -11.76 -38.81
CA GLU A 252 23.43 -13.04 -39.23
C GLU A 252 22.84 -13.52 -40.57
N HIS A 253 21.51 -13.42 -40.69
CA HIS A 253 20.80 -13.82 -41.91
C HIS A 253 21.08 -12.88 -43.07
N GLU A 254 21.02 -11.57 -42.87
CA GLU A 254 21.24 -10.56 -43.90
C GLU A 254 22.70 -10.54 -44.42
N GLN A 255 23.66 -10.64 -43.48
CA GLN A 255 25.07 -10.57 -43.80
C GLN A 255 25.65 -11.95 -44.17
N ARG A 256 24.88 -13.04 -44.07
CA ARG A 256 25.34 -14.44 -44.26
C ARG A 256 26.61 -14.78 -43.46
N ARG A 257 26.73 -14.15 -42.26
CA ARG A 257 27.90 -14.30 -41.40
C ARG A 257 27.44 -14.79 -40.03
N ARG A 258 28.17 -15.70 -39.39
CA ARG A 258 27.87 -16.14 -38.03
C ARG A 258 28.33 -15.11 -37.02
N SER A 259 27.51 -14.91 -36.01
CA SER A 259 27.85 -14.10 -34.87
C SER A 259 28.96 -14.76 -34.04
N GLU A 260 29.93 -13.94 -33.64
CA GLU A 260 30.97 -14.35 -32.70
C GLU A 260 30.58 -13.92 -31.29
N LEU A 261 31.10 -14.65 -30.29
CA LEU A 261 30.95 -14.28 -28.89
C LEU A 261 32.20 -13.54 -28.43
N VAL A 262 32.02 -12.28 -28.00
CA VAL A 262 33.10 -11.42 -27.55
C VAL A 262 32.82 -10.81 -26.19
N ALA A 263 33.84 -10.31 -25.53
CA ALA A 263 33.65 -9.52 -24.32
C ALA A 263 32.93 -8.20 -24.65
N GLY A 264 31.93 -7.86 -23.85
CA GLY A 264 31.16 -6.64 -24.05
C GLY A 264 30.72 -5.99 -22.75
N GLN A 265 30.05 -4.87 -22.87
CA GLN A 265 29.45 -4.14 -21.77
C GLN A 265 28.00 -4.52 -21.59
N TRP A 266 27.46 -4.32 -20.37
CA TRP A 266 26.10 -4.68 -20.02
C TRP A 266 25.39 -3.50 -19.38
N MET A 267 24.20 -3.19 -19.91
CA MET A 267 23.33 -2.13 -19.42
C MET A 267 22.00 -2.73 -18.96
N TRP A 268 21.53 -2.31 -17.81
CA TRP A 268 20.22 -2.70 -17.29
C TRP A 268 19.11 -2.03 -18.09
N LEU A 269 18.08 -2.79 -18.48
CA LEU A 269 16.93 -2.28 -19.22
C LEU A 269 15.68 -2.18 -18.34
N ARG A 270 15.34 -3.28 -17.65
CA ARG A 270 14.15 -3.36 -16.80
C ARG A 270 14.22 -4.56 -15.85
N GLU A 271 13.30 -4.59 -14.90
CA GLU A 271 13.09 -5.75 -14.03
C GLU A 271 12.56 -6.95 -14.84
N GLU A 272 12.87 -8.16 -14.36
CA GLU A 272 12.22 -9.36 -14.87
C GLU A 272 10.77 -9.34 -14.40
N SER A 273 9.79 -9.25 -15.30
CA SER A 273 8.39 -9.44 -14.95
C SER A 273 8.15 -10.90 -14.60
N GLU A 274 7.46 -11.20 -13.53
CA GLU A 274 7.09 -12.55 -13.12
C GLU A 274 6.24 -13.30 -14.17
N HIS A 275 5.66 -12.57 -15.12
CA HIS A 275 4.99 -13.10 -16.30
C HIS A 275 5.71 -12.65 -17.57
N PRO A 276 6.53 -13.51 -18.19
CA PRO A 276 7.11 -13.22 -19.49
C PRO A 276 6.02 -13.29 -20.55
N THR A 277 5.32 -12.20 -20.77
CA THR A 277 4.52 -12.03 -21.98
C THR A 277 5.47 -11.68 -23.12
N TRP A 278 5.92 -12.68 -23.83
CA TRP A 278 6.85 -12.60 -24.96
C TRP A 278 6.39 -11.72 -26.11
N TRP A 279 5.17 -11.28 -26.08
CA TRP A 279 4.43 -10.59 -27.14
C TRP A 279 4.07 -9.17 -26.82
N MET A 280 4.26 -8.70 -25.61
CA MET A 280 4.25 -7.29 -25.32
C MET A 280 5.62 -6.72 -25.70
N ILE A 281 5.82 -6.51 -26.98
CA ILE A 281 6.77 -5.56 -27.50
C ILE A 281 6.33 -4.23 -26.90
N ASP A 282 7.14 -3.68 -26.00
CA ASP A 282 6.90 -2.39 -25.40
C ASP A 282 6.93 -1.37 -26.58
N PRO A 283 5.80 -0.79 -27.01
CA PRO A 283 5.78 0.11 -28.17
C PRO A 283 6.63 1.37 -27.95
N GLU A 284 7.13 1.59 -26.72
CA GLU A 284 8.02 2.70 -26.38
C GLU A 284 9.52 2.36 -26.52
N SER A 285 9.87 1.16 -26.97
CA SER A 285 11.28 0.81 -27.19
C SER A 285 11.84 1.20 -28.56
N GLU A 286 11.04 1.82 -29.41
CA GLU A 286 11.41 2.26 -30.77
C GLU A 286 11.46 3.79 -30.93
N ALA A 287 11.50 4.56 -29.84
CA ALA A 287 11.70 6.02 -29.93
C ALA A 287 13.06 6.43 -29.37
#